data_f65692b2591a5ac948e7267ec90b9d0f
#
_entry.id   f65692b2591a5ac948e7267ec90b9d0f
#
_cell.length_a   1.000
_cell.length_b   1.000
_cell.length_c   1.000
_cell.angle_alpha   90.00
_cell.angle_beta   90.00
_cell.angle_gamma   90.00
#
_symmetry.space_group_name_H-M   'P 1'
#
loop_
_entity.id
_entity.type
_entity.pdbx_description
1 polymer ?
#
loop_
_entity_poly.entity_id
_entity_poly.type
_entity_poly.pdbx_seq_one_letter_code
_entity_poly.pdbx_strand_id
1 'polypeptide(L)'
;MDNLIEYIICNKQKDGGKKMINYIWCGMIIIGIIVGTLTGNIEAVSTAAIEWAETAVELSLGLIGVMALWLGLMKIAEEAGIVRGMGLLVKPIMVRLFPEVPADHPAMGSIVANMAANFFGLGNAATPLGIKAMQELQDLNENKEEASNAMVMFLAINTSSVTLISSSTIAYRSAAGAANPADIIGPTIIATAVSTTVAIIACKLLEKLPKYKREKVTTIKEETK
;
A
#
# COMPACT_ATOMS: atom_id res chain seq x y z
N MET A 1 28.15 14.09 17.74
CA MET A 1 28.02 14.83 16.46
C MET A 1 27.42 13.93 15.39
N ASP A 2 27.74 12.63 15.39
CA ASP A 2 27.28 11.65 14.41
C ASP A 2 25.77 11.41 14.42
N ASN A 3 25.15 11.35 15.60
CA ASN A 3 23.68 11.19 15.73
C ASN A 3 22.86 12.36 15.16
N LEU A 4 23.41 13.56 15.10
CA LEU A 4 22.74 14.73 14.53
C LEU A 4 22.79 14.71 13.00
N ILE A 5 23.88 14.21 12.45
CA ILE A 5 24.07 14.05 11.00
C ILE A 5 23.17 12.93 10.48
N GLU A 6 23.09 11.78 11.16
CA GLU A 6 22.16 10.70 10.84
C GLU A 6 20.71 11.14 10.92
N TYR A 7 20.33 11.90 11.95
CA TYR A 7 18.97 12.45 12.08
C TYR A 7 18.63 13.41 10.93
N ILE A 8 19.57 14.28 10.52
CA ILE A 8 19.38 15.23 9.43
C ILE A 8 19.30 14.51 8.08
N ILE A 9 20.14 13.50 7.84
CA ILE A 9 20.13 12.70 6.60
C ILE A 9 18.85 11.88 6.51
N CYS A 10 18.45 11.19 7.57
CA CYS A 10 17.22 10.40 7.62
C CYS A 10 15.95 11.28 7.44
N ASN A 11 15.96 12.49 8.03
CA ASN A 11 14.87 13.46 7.87
C ASN A 11 14.84 14.07 6.46
N LYS A 12 15.98 14.27 5.82
CA LYS A 12 16.08 14.78 4.44
C LYS A 12 15.57 13.78 3.40
N GLN A 13 15.76 12.48 3.64
CA GLN A 13 15.27 11.42 2.75
C GLN A 13 13.76 11.19 2.89
N LYS A 14 13.20 11.38 4.10
CA LYS A 14 11.76 11.31 4.38
C LYS A 14 10.96 12.45 3.74
N ASP A 15 11.61 13.58 3.49
CA ASP A 15 10.99 14.80 2.97
C ASP A 15 10.90 14.85 1.43
N GLY A 16 11.68 14.06 0.72
CA GLY A 16 11.76 14.12 -0.74
C GLY A 16 10.45 13.72 -1.45
N GLY A 17 9.81 12.65 -1.01
CA GLY A 17 8.56 12.15 -1.60
C GLY A 17 7.36 13.06 -1.32
N LYS A 18 7.28 13.61 -0.10
CA LYS A 18 6.23 14.58 0.27
C LYS A 18 6.34 15.89 -0.51
N LYS A 19 7.57 16.33 -0.79
CA LYS A 19 7.80 17.56 -1.59
C LYS A 19 7.36 17.40 -3.03
N MET A 20 7.61 16.26 -3.67
CA MET A 20 7.19 16.03 -5.06
C MET A 20 5.68 16.10 -5.24
N ILE A 21 4.90 15.43 -4.39
CA ILE A 21 3.43 15.49 -4.43
C ILE A 21 2.93 16.92 -4.25
N ASN A 22 3.48 17.66 -3.28
CA ASN A 22 3.10 19.04 -3.04
C ASN A 22 3.38 19.94 -4.25
N TYR A 23 4.52 19.75 -4.94
CA TYR A 23 4.83 20.50 -6.17
C TYR A 23 3.85 20.16 -7.31
N ILE A 24 3.44 18.90 -7.44
CA ILE A 24 2.45 18.49 -8.45
C ILE A 24 1.11 19.17 -8.17
N TRP A 25 0.60 19.10 -6.93
CA TRP A 25 -0.65 19.75 -6.54
C TRP A 25 -0.57 21.27 -6.73
N CYS A 26 0.51 21.91 -6.27
CA CYS A 26 0.73 23.33 -6.45
C CYS A 26 0.78 23.71 -7.95
N GLY A 27 1.49 22.92 -8.76
CA GLY A 27 1.57 23.12 -10.20
C GLY A 27 0.21 23.04 -10.88
N MET A 28 -0.61 22.06 -10.53
CA MET A 28 -1.97 21.91 -11.06
C MET A 28 -2.87 23.11 -10.71
N ILE A 29 -2.80 23.59 -9.46
CA ILE A 29 -3.56 24.78 -9.02
C ILE A 29 -3.10 26.02 -9.80
N ILE A 30 -1.79 26.24 -9.91
CA ILE A 30 -1.24 27.39 -10.64
C ILE A 30 -1.65 27.34 -12.12
N ILE A 31 -1.54 26.19 -12.78
CA ILE A 31 -1.97 26.00 -14.17
C ILE A 31 -3.47 26.30 -14.31
N GLY A 32 -4.31 25.81 -13.40
CA GLY A 32 -5.74 26.10 -13.40
C GLY A 32 -6.05 27.59 -13.32
N ILE A 33 -5.36 28.32 -12.43
CA ILE A 33 -5.52 29.79 -12.29
C ILE A 33 -5.07 30.51 -13.55
N ILE A 34 -3.90 30.14 -14.10
CA ILE A 34 -3.37 30.78 -15.33
C ILE A 34 -4.33 30.55 -16.49
N VAL A 35 -4.78 29.33 -16.72
CA VAL A 35 -5.72 29.03 -17.81
C VAL A 35 -7.06 29.77 -17.60
N GLY A 36 -7.61 29.75 -16.39
CA GLY A 36 -8.84 30.47 -16.05
C GLY A 36 -8.71 31.97 -16.31
N THR A 37 -7.55 32.55 -15.99
CA THR A 37 -7.27 33.99 -16.26
C THR A 37 -7.14 34.26 -17.76
N LEU A 38 -6.38 33.46 -18.48
CA LEU A 38 -6.16 33.61 -19.93
C LEU A 38 -7.42 33.41 -20.77
N THR A 39 -8.32 32.53 -20.32
CA THR A 39 -9.60 32.26 -20.97
C THR A 39 -10.73 33.19 -20.52
N GLY A 40 -10.46 34.13 -19.59
CA GLY A 40 -11.47 35.03 -19.04
C GLY A 40 -12.47 34.38 -18.09
N ASN A 41 -12.20 33.12 -17.63
CA ASN A 41 -13.10 32.31 -16.79
C ASN A 41 -12.60 32.22 -15.35
N ILE A 42 -12.01 33.26 -14.78
CA ILE A 42 -11.47 33.21 -13.41
C ILE A 42 -12.57 33.01 -12.37
N GLU A 43 -13.77 33.50 -12.64
CA GLU A 43 -14.94 33.30 -11.79
C GLU A 43 -15.31 31.80 -11.69
N ALA A 44 -15.26 31.07 -12.81
CA ALA A 44 -15.49 29.63 -12.83
C ALA A 44 -14.46 28.86 -11.99
N VAL A 45 -13.19 29.32 -11.95
CA VAL A 45 -12.15 28.71 -11.10
C VAL A 45 -12.47 28.91 -9.62
N SER A 46 -12.91 30.12 -9.24
CA SER A 46 -13.28 30.43 -7.86
C SER A 46 -14.52 29.67 -7.42
N THR A 47 -15.55 29.64 -8.27
CA THR A 47 -16.78 28.88 -8.02
C THR A 47 -16.50 27.39 -7.88
N ALA A 48 -15.72 26.80 -8.80
CA ALA A 48 -15.32 25.40 -8.71
C ALA A 48 -14.56 25.07 -7.43
N ALA A 49 -13.69 25.97 -6.95
CA ALA A 49 -12.96 25.74 -5.70
C ALA A 49 -13.90 25.62 -4.49
N ILE A 50 -14.95 26.46 -4.44
CA ILE A 50 -15.95 26.44 -3.36
C ILE A 50 -16.85 25.21 -3.48
N GLU A 51 -17.40 24.94 -4.66
CA GLU A 51 -18.27 23.78 -4.92
C GLU A 51 -17.58 22.46 -4.61
N TRP A 52 -16.32 22.30 -5.01
CA TRP A 52 -15.54 21.10 -4.69
C TRP A 52 -15.20 20.99 -3.21
N ALA A 53 -15.04 22.10 -2.49
CA ALA A 53 -14.86 22.08 -1.04
C ALA A 53 -16.14 21.60 -0.33
N GLU A 54 -17.32 22.08 -0.73
CA GLU A 54 -18.60 21.60 -0.24
C GLU A 54 -18.82 20.13 -0.56
N THR A 55 -18.60 19.72 -1.81
CA THR A 55 -18.68 18.33 -2.26
C THR A 55 -17.76 17.40 -1.46
N ALA A 56 -16.55 17.86 -1.14
CA ALA A 56 -15.62 17.08 -0.32
C ALA A 56 -16.13 16.86 1.11
N VAL A 57 -16.78 17.86 1.71
CA VAL A 57 -17.40 17.73 3.03
C VAL A 57 -18.59 16.79 2.99
N GLU A 58 -19.50 16.94 2.04
CA GLU A 58 -20.67 16.08 1.88
C GLU A 58 -20.27 14.61 1.65
N LEU A 59 -19.30 14.35 0.77
CA LEU A 59 -18.76 13.01 0.54
C LEU A 59 -18.14 12.44 1.82
N SER A 60 -17.39 13.25 2.56
CA SER A 60 -16.75 12.81 3.80
C SER A 60 -17.79 12.40 4.85
N LEU A 61 -18.84 13.17 5.02
CA LEU A 61 -19.95 12.86 5.94
C LEU A 61 -20.71 11.61 5.48
N GLY A 62 -21.02 11.48 4.19
CA GLY A 62 -21.68 10.31 3.62
C GLY A 62 -20.89 9.03 3.80
N LEU A 63 -19.55 9.12 3.71
CA LEU A 63 -18.66 7.98 3.87
C LEU A 63 -18.56 7.47 5.31
N ILE A 64 -18.75 8.31 6.32
CA ILE A 64 -18.62 7.92 7.72
C ILE A 64 -19.52 6.71 8.05
N GLY A 65 -20.79 6.78 7.68
CA GLY A 65 -21.76 5.70 7.96
C GLY A 65 -21.42 4.41 7.23
N VAL A 66 -21.11 4.48 5.93
CA VAL A 66 -20.79 3.31 5.11
C VAL A 66 -19.49 2.67 5.56
N MET A 67 -18.47 3.48 5.85
CA MET A 67 -17.17 2.98 6.35
C MET A 67 -17.32 2.36 7.75
N ALA A 68 -18.10 2.98 8.65
CA ALA A 68 -18.37 2.41 9.98
C ALA A 68 -19.06 1.05 9.88
N LEU A 69 -20.06 0.91 9.00
CA LEU A 69 -20.74 -0.35 8.75
C LEU A 69 -19.76 -1.43 8.24
N TRP A 70 -18.97 -1.11 7.22
CA TRP A 70 -17.99 -2.05 6.65
C TRP A 70 -16.91 -2.45 7.65
N LEU A 71 -16.35 -1.48 8.40
CA LEU A 71 -15.33 -1.77 9.43
C LEU A 71 -15.92 -2.65 10.53
N GLY A 72 -17.19 -2.41 10.94
CA GLY A 72 -17.89 -3.25 11.91
C GLY A 72 -18.10 -4.68 11.41
N LEU A 73 -18.60 -4.86 10.18
CA LEU A 73 -18.78 -6.18 9.57
C LEU A 73 -17.45 -6.92 9.43
N MET A 74 -16.40 -6.23 9.01
CA MET A 74 -15.08 -6.83 8.89
C MET A 74 -14.46 -7.19 10.24
N LYS A 75 -14.73 -6.41 11.28
CA LYS A 75 -14.29 -6.74 12.64
C LYS A 75 -14.97 -8.03 13.14
N ILE A 76 -16.25 -8.19 12.86
CA ILE A 76 -16.98 -9.44 13.14
C ILE A 76 -16.37 -10.62 12.36
N ALA A 77 -16.06 -10.44 11.07
CA ALA A 77 -15.42 -11.47 10.26
C ALA A 77 -14.03 -11.86 10.79
N GLU A 78 -13.25 -10.89 11.28
CA GLU A 78 -11.96 -11.12 11.93
C GLU A 78 -12.12 -11.93 13.21
N GLU A 79 -13.04 -11.54 14.10
CA GLU A 79 -13.31 -12.23 15.35
C GLU A 79 -13.91 -13.65 15.14
N ALA A 80 -14.71 -13.81 14.09
CA ALA A 80 -15.20 -15.11 13.66
C ALA A 80 -14.11 -16.04 13.08
N GLY A 81 -12.88 -15.57 12.95
CA GLY A 81 -11.75 -16.34 12.44
C GLY A 81 -11.68 -16.51 10.92
N ILE A 82 -12.54 -15.82 10.16
CA ILE A 82 -12.57 -15.89 8.68
C ILE A 82 -11.24 -15.38 8.11
N VAL A 83 -10.71 -14.27 8.65
CA VAL A 83 -9.42 -13.70 8.25
C VAL A 83 -8.28 -14.70 8.52
N ARG A 84 -8.32 -15.38 9.67
CA ARG A 84 -7.35 -16.43 10.03
C ARG A 84 -7.44 -17.64 9.09
N GLY A 85 -8.65 -18.07 8.75
CA GLY A 85 -8.89 -19.16 7.79
C GLY A 85 -8.31 -18.82 6.40
N MET A 86 -8.54 -17.59 5.90
CA MET A 86 -7.93 -17.11 4.66
C MET A 86 -6.40 -17.05 4.75
N GLY A 87 -5.86 -16.64 5.89
CA GLY A 87 -4.41 -16.66 6.13
C GLY A 87 -3.82 -18.06 5.95
N LEU A 88 -4.49 -19.10 6.44
CA LEU A 88 -4.05 -20.49 6.26
C LEU A 88 -4.08 -20.93 4.78
N LEU A 89 -5.06 -20.50 4.00
CA LEU A 89 -5.13 -20.75 2.55
C LEU A 89 -4.02 -20.02 1.78
N VAL A 90 -3.67 -18.81 2.20
CA VAL A 90 -2.66 -17.98 1.54
C VAL A 90 -1.23 -18.40 1.95
N LYS A 91 -1.05 -18.94 3.16
CA LYS A 91 0.26 -19.31 3.70
C LYS A 91 1.13 -20.14 2.74
N PRO A 92 0.64 -21.24 2.10
CA PRO A 92 1.49 -22.03 1.20
C PRO A 92 1.96 -21.27 -0.03
N ILE A 93 1.17 -20.31 -0.50
CA ILE A 93 1.54 -19.42 -1.61
C ILE A 93 2.63 -18.47 -1.13
N MET A 94 2.48 -17.88 0.05
CA MET A 94 3.44 -16.92 0.62
C MET A 94 4.78 -17.58 0.90
N VAL A 95 4.81 -18.76 1.48
CA VAL A 95 6.06 -19.51 1.70
C VAL A 95 6.81 -19.75 0.38
N ARG A 96 6.09 -20.00 -0.71
CA ARG A 96 6.71 -20.20 -2.03
C ARG A 96 7.17 -18.90 -2.68
N LEU A 97 6.49 -17.78 -2.39
CA LEU A 97 6.86 -16.45 -2.90
C LEU A 97 8.05 -15.85 -2.17
N PHE A 98 8.17 -16.14 -0.87
CA PHE A 98 9.20 -15.61 0.03
C PHE A 98 10.16 -16.69 0.51
N PRO A 99 10.97 -17.30 -0.39
CA PRO A 99 11.87 -18.40 -0.01
C PRO A 99 12.98 -17.97 0.96
N GLU A 100 13.28 -16.68 1.04
CA GLU A 100 14.28 -16.12 1.96
C GLU A 100 13.74 -15.99 3.41
N VAL A 101 12.41 -16.13 3.60
CA VAL A 101 11.76 -15.99 4.90
C VAL A 101 11.41 -17.38 5.43
N PRO A 102 11.95 -17.81 6.58
CA PRO A 102 11.59 -19.10 7.18
C PRO A 102 10.08 -19.18 7.48
N ALA A 103 9.47 -20.33 7.20
CA ALA A 103 8.02 -20.51 7.31
C ALA A 103 7.48 -20.29 8.74
N ASP A 104 8.33 -20.49 9.75
CA ASP A 104 8.00 -20.36 11.17
C ASP A 104 8.44 -19.01 11.75
N HIS A 105 9.07 -18.14 10.93
CA HIS A 105 9.48 -16.83 11.40
C HIS A 105 8.27 -15.88 11.56
N PRO A 106 8.25 -14.98 12.57
CA PRO A 106 7.17 -14.00 12.78
C PRO A 106 6.82 -13.19 11.53
N ALA A 107 7.83 -12.80 10.73
CA ALA A 107 7.63 -12.08 9.47
C ALA A 107 6.67 -12.80 8.51
N MET A 108 6.74 -14.13 8.40
CA MET A 108 5.82 -14.90 7.57
C MET A 108 4.38 -14.77 8.09
N GLY A 109 4.19 -14.80 9.41
CA GLY A 109 2.90 -14.58 10.05
C GLY A 109 2.33 -13.20 9.75
N SER A 110 3.13 -12.18 9.87
CA SER A 110 2.74 -10.79 9.60
C SER A 110 2.45 -10.53 8.11
N ILE A 111 3.23 -11.13 7.19
CA ILE A 111 2.97 -11.11 5.74
C ILE A 111 1.60 -11.73 5.43
N VAL A 112 1.34 -12.94 5.96
CA VAL A 112 0.09 -13.67 5.74
C VAL A 112 -1.10 -12.89 6.28
N ALA A 113 -0.98 -12.32 7.48
CA ALA A 113 -2.04 -11.50 8.09
C ALA A 113 -2.31 -10.22 7.29
N ASN A 114 -1.26 -9.54 6.82
CA ASN A 114 -1.39 -8.37 5.95
C ASN A 114 -2.07 -8.72 4.63
N MET A 115 -1.68 -9.83 3.99
CA MET A 115 -2.32 -10.27 2.75
C MET A 115 -3.80 -10.60 2.96
N ALA A 116 -4.14 -11.32 4.03
CA ALA A 116 -5.52 -11.64 4.37
C ALA A 116 -6.35 -10.35 4.58
N ALA A 117 -5.81 -9.36 5.30
CA ALA A 117 -6.47 -8.07 5.49
C ALA A 117 -6.69 -7.33 4.16
N ASN A 118 -5.72 -7.35 3.24
CA ASN A 118 -5.85 -6.76 1.91
C ASN A 118 -6.91 -7.46 1.06
N PHE A 119 -7.01 -8.79 1.11
CA PHE A 119 -8.06 -9.55 0.42
C PHE A 119 -9.47 -9.07 0.80
N PHE A 120 -9.67 -8.77 2.09
CA PHE A 120 -10.96 -8.25 2.57
C PHE A 120 -11.12 -6.74 2.44
N GLY A 121 -10.14 -6.03 1.87
CA GLY A 121 -10.20 -4.58 1.73
C GLY A 121 -10.12 -3.83 3.06
N LEU A 122 -9.50 -4.44 4.08
CA LEU A 122 -9.28 -3.88 5.41
C LEU A 122 -8.09 -2.91 5.42
N GLY A 123 -8.11 -1.87 4.59
CA GLY A 123 -6.98 -0.96 4.41
C GLY A 123 -6.40 -0.42 5.73
N ASN A 124 -7.27 -0.05 6.67
CA ASN A 124 -6.85 0.46 7.98
C ASN A 124 -6.17 -0.59 8.86
N ALA A 125 -6.58 -1.87 8.77
CA ALA A 125 -5.94 -2.97 9.49
C ALA A 125 -4.71 -3.51 8.74
N ALA A 126 -4.72 -3.47 7.41
CA ALA A 126 -3.61 -3.93 6.59
C ALA A 126 -2.34 -3.07 6.80
N THR A 127 -2.49 -1.75 6.97
CA THR A 127 -1.35 -0.83 7.11
C THR A 127 -0.45 -1.17 8.32
N PRO A 128 -0.93 -1.27 9.57
CA PRO A 128 -0.07 -1.63 10.70
C PRO A 128 0.52 -3.03 10.58
N LEU A 129 -0.21 -4.00 10.02
CA LEU A 129 0.30 -5.34 9.74
C LEU A 129 1.42 -5.31 8.69
N GLY A 130 1.28 -4.48 7.65
CA GLY A 130 2.30 -4.28 6.63
C GLY A 130 3.57 -3.63 7.18
N ILE A 131 3.44 -2.63 8.03
CA ILE A 131 4.58 -1.99 8.71
C ILE A 131 5.31 -3.01 9.59
N LYS A 132 4.56 -3.79 10.37
CA LYS A 132 5.13 -4.85 11.21
C LYS A 132 5.86 -5.91 10.38
N ALA A 133 5.24 -6.40 9.30
CA ALA A 133 5.89 -7.34 8.39
C ALA A 133 7.18 -6.78 7.80
N MET A 134 7.19 -5.50 7.40
CA MET A 134 8.39 -4.85 6.86
C MET A 134 9.49 -4.71 7.90
N GLN A 135 9.15 -4.41 9.17
CA GLN A 135 10.12 -4.36 10.27
C GLN A 135 10.75 -5.74 10.51
N GLU A 136 9.92 -6.79 10.60
CA GLU A 136 10.38 -8.16 10.80
C GLU A 136 11.20 -8.69 9.60
N LEU A 137 10.89 -8.24 8.37
CA LEU A 137 11.71 -8.50 7.19
C LEU A 137 13.06 -7.76 7.25
N GLN A 138 13.05 -6.53 7.78
CA GLN A 138 14.28 -5.77 7.98
C GLN A 138 15.18 -6.42 9.04
N ASP A 139 14.61 -7.07 10.05
CA ASP A 139 15.39 -7.82 11.05
C ASP A 139 16.11 -9.03 10.43
N LEU A 140 15.49 -9.67 9.44
CA LEU A 140 16.09 -10.75 8.64
C LEU A 140 17.08 -10.25 7.59
N ASN A 141 17.09 -8.97 7.29
CA ASN A 141 17.89 -8.40 6.23
C ASN A 141 19.36 -8.26 6.67
N GLU A 142 20.29 -8.90 6.00
CA GLU A 142 21.73 -8.82 6.29
C GLU A 142 22.30 -7.42 6.02
N ASN A 143 21.87 -6.78 4.91
CA ASN A 143 22.27 -5.42 4.59
C ASN A 143 21.14 -4.44 4.96
N LYS A 144 21.31 -3.70 6.06
CA LYS A 144 20.29 -2.78 6.59
C LYS A 144 20.07 -1.53 5.73
N GLU A 145 21.01 -1.21 4.84
CA GLU A 145 20.95 -0.02 3.98
C GLU A 145 20.17 -0.28 2.68
N GLU A 146 20.03 -1.55 2.28
CA GLU A 146 19.35 -1.94 1.06
C GLU A 146 18.16 -2.85 1.34
N ALA A 147 17.05 -2.65 0.61
CA ALA A 147 15.89 -3.54 0.73
C ALA A 147 16.20 -4.96 0.27
N SER A 148 15.79 -5.99 1.02
CA SER A 148 15.91 -7.39 0.59
C SER A 148 14.94 -7.72 -0.55
N ASN A 149 15.19 -8.80 -1.30
CA ASN A 149 14.27 -9.25 -2.34
C ASN A 149 12.88 -9.56 -1.76
N ALA A 150 12.82 -10.10 -0.53
CA ALA A 150 11.58 -10.31 0.19
C ALA A 150 10.86 -8.98 0.49
N MET A 151 11.56 -7.93 0.90
CA MET A 151 10.97 -6.61 1.14
C MET A 151 10.43 -5.98 -0.14
N VAL A 152 11.18 -6.08 -1.25
CA VAL A 152 10.75 -5.58 -2.58
C VAL A 152 9.52 -6.34 -3.06
N MET A 153 9.52 -7.67 -2.97
CA MET A 153 8.40 -8.53 -3.33
C MET A 153 7.16 -8.21 -2.50
N PHE A 154 7.32 -8.06 -1.18
CA PHE A 154 6.24 -7.70 -0.27
C PHE A 154 5.63 -6.34 -0.62
N LEU A 155 6.45 -5.34 -0.90
CA LEU A 155 6.00 -4.01 -1.31
C LEU A 155 5.26 -4.07 -2.66
N ALA A 156 5.78 -4.81 -3.63
CA ALA A 156 5.15 -4.97 -4.94
C ALA A 156 3.76 -5.63 -4.85
N ILE A 157 3.63 -6.69 -4.04
CA ILE A 157 2.34 -7.35 -3.81
C ILE A 157 1.37 -6.43 -3.07
N ASN A 158 1.81 -5.67 -2.08
CA ASN A 158 0.96 -4.70 -1.38
C ASN A 158 0.49 -3.57 -2.30
N THR A 159 1.35 -3.09 -3.19
CA THR A 159 1.01 -2.01 -4.13
C THR A 159 0.02 -2.48 -5.21
N SER A 160 0.16 -3.71 -5.67
CA SER A 160 -0.74 -4.32 -6.67
C SER A 160 -1.97 -4.99 -6.07
N SER A 161 -1.91 -5.34 -4.81
CA SER A 161 -2.89 -5.85 -3.85
C SER A 161 -4.15 -6.51 -4.44
N VAL A 162 -4.21 -7.86 -4.38
CA VAL A 162 -5.46 -8.58 -4.71
C VAL A 162 -6.53 -8.25 -3.67
N THR A 163 -7.63 -7.65 -4.12
CA THR A 163 -8.74 -7.28 -3.25
C THR A 163 -10.00 -8.00 -3.72
N LEU A 164 -10.61 -8.80 -2.85
CA LEU A 164 -11.89 -9.46 -3.14
C LEU A 164 -13.04 -8.49 -2.95
N ILE A 165 -13.02 -7.70 -1.90
CA ILE A 165 -14.06 -6.73 -1.57
C ILE A 165 -13.40 -5.37 -1.41
N SER A 166 -13.55 -4.51 -2.41
CA SER A 166 -13.08 -3.13 -2.36
C SER A 166 -14.08 -2.26 -1.59
N SER A 167 -14.09 -2.41 -0.26
CA SER A 167 -15.08 -1.75 0.62
C SER A 167 -15.11 -0.23 0.44
N SER A 168 -13.95 0.41 0.34
CA SER A 168 -13.84 1.86 0.11
C SER A 168 -14.45 2.28 -1.21
N THR A 169 -14.16 1.56 -2.31
CA THR A 169 -14.71 1.89 -3.63
C THR A 169 -16.23 1.66 -3.69
N ILE A 170 -16.72 0.60 -3.05
CA ILE A 170 -18.17 0.34 -2.93
C ILE A 170 -18.84 1.48 -2.13
N ALA A 171 -18.20 1.94 -1.06
CA ALA A 171 -18.67 3.06 -0.26
C ALA A 171 -18.75 4.36 -1.08
N TYR A 172 -17.70 4.71 -1.83
CA TYR A 172 -17.71 5.86 -2.72
C TYR A 172 -18.79 5.78 -3.80
N ARG A 173 -18.96 4.62 -4.43
CA ARG A 173 -20.01 4.40 -5.43
C ARG A 173 -21.41 4.52 -4.83
N SER A 174 -21.60 4.01 -3.61
CA SER A 174 -22.86 4.14 -2.89
C SER A 174 -23.16 5.61 -2.57
N ALA A 175 -22.18 6.36 -2.05
CA ALA A 175 -22.33 7.78 -1.76
C ALA A 175 -22.58 8.61 -3.02
N ALA A 176 -22.03 8.21 -4.17
CA ALA A 176 -22.26 8.84 -5.47
C ALA A 176 -23.59 8.42 -6.14
N GLY A 177 -24.46 7.65 -5.44
CA GLY A 177 -25.77 7.26 -5.94
C GLY A 177 -25.75 6.19 -7.04
N ALA A 178 -24.73 5.33 -7.11
CA ALA A 178 -24.70 4.25 -8.07
C ALA A 178 -25.85 3.26 -7.83
N ALA A 179 -26.54 2.85 -8.90
CA ALA A 179 -27.67 1.91 -8.83
C ALA A 179 -27.27 0.55 -8.24
N ASN A 180 -26.07 0.08 -8.52
CA ASN A 180 -25.50 -1.13 -7.92
C ASN A 180 -24.02 -0.89 -7.55
N PRO A 181 -23.72 -0.43 -6.33
CA PRO A 181 -22.35 -0.14 -5.91
C PRO A 181 -21.42 -1.36 -5.91
N ALA A 182 -21.97 -2.57 -5.77
CA ALA A 182 -21.21 -3.82 -5.66
C ALA A 182 -20.86 -4.49 -6.99
N ASP A 183 -21.33 -3.99 -8.13
CA ASP A 183 -21.10 -4.58 -9.46
C ASP A 183 -19.62 -4.59 -9.88
N ILE A 184 -18.78 -3.77 -9.22
CA ILE A 184 -17.33 -3.70 -9.43
C ILE A 184 -16.57 -4.89 -8.85
N ILE A 185 -17.16 -5.72 -7.99
CA ILE A 185 -16.46 -6.81 -7.30
C ILE A 185 -15.77 -7.74 -8.30
N GLY A 186 -16.53 -8.23 -9.30
CA GLY A 186 -15.98 -9.12 -10.33
C GLY A 186 -14.82 -8.51 -11.12
N PRO A 187 -15.03 -7.36 -11.77
CA PRO A 187 -13.96 -6.64 -12.48
C PRO A 187 -12.75 -6.32 -11.61
N THR A 188 -12.95 -5.94 -10.34
CA THR A 188 -11.85 -5.63 -9.40
C THR A 188 -11.01 -6.87 -9.10
N ILE A 189 -11.62 -8.02 -8.84
CA ILE A 189 -10.89 -9.27 -8.59
C ILE A 189 -10.01 -9.60 -9.80
N ILE A 190 -10.56 -9.54 -11.01
CA ILE A 190 -9.81 -9.85 -12.24
C ILE A 190 -8.65 -8.85 -12.41
N ALA A 191 -8.93 -7.55 -12.32
CA ALA A 191 -7.94 -6.51 -12.52
C ALA A 191 -6.79 -6.60 -11.50
N THR A 192 -7.12 -6.78 -10.21
CA THR A 192 -6.11 -6.88 -9.15
C THR A 192 -5.33 -8.19 -9.20
N ALA A 193 -5.97 -9.31 -9.59
CA ALA A 193 -5.26 -10.57 -9.80
C ALA A 193 -4.25 -10.49 -10.95
N VAL A 194 -4.62 -9.88 -12.08
CA VAL A 194 -3.72 -9.64 -13.20
C VAL A 194 -2.57 -8.72 -12.79
N SER A 195 -2.89 -7.59 -12.15
CA SER A 195 -1.88 -6.63 -11.65
C SER A 195 -0.86 -7.30 -10.74
N THR A 196 -1.33 -8.06 -9.75
CA THR A 196 -0.44 -8.77 -8.80
C THR A 196 0.38 -9.85 -9.49
N THR A 197 -0.20 -10.58 -10.43
CA THR A 197 0.54 -11.58 -11.21
C THR A 197 1.67 -10.93 -12.00
N VAL A 198 1.41 -9.81 -12.67
CA VAL A 198 2.42 -9.05 -13.42
C VAL A 198 3.51 -8.53 -12.47
N ALA A 199 3.13 -7.98 -11.30
CA ALA A 199 4.07 -7.49 -10.30
C ALA A 199 5.00 -8.61 -9.79
N ILE A 200 4.46 -9.79 -9.47
CA ILE A 200 5.24 -10.95 -9.04
C ILE A 200 6.20 -11.40 -10.14
N ILE A 201 5.73 -11.52 -11.38
CA ILE A 201 6.56 -11.91 -12.53
C ILE A 201 7.68 -10.88 -12.72
N ALA A 202 7.35 -9.59 -12.71
CA ALA A 202 8.33 -8.53 -12.87
C ALA A 202 9.40 -8.58 -11.76
N CYS A 203 9.01 -8.73 -10.49
CA CYS A 203 9.95 -8.87 -9.38
C CYS A 203 10.86 -10.08 -9.56
N LYS A 204 10.31 -11.25 -9.90
CA LYS A 204 11.10 -12.48 -10.12
C LYS A 204 12.04 -12.41 -11.33
N LEU A 205 11.68 -11.67 -12.37
CA LEU A 205 12.54 -11.43 -13.52
C LEU A 205 13.65 -10.44 -13.20
N LEU A 206 13.32 -9.32 -12.52
CA LEU A 206 14.29 -8.29 -12.15
C LEU A 206 15.32 -8.82 -11.14
N GLU A 207 14.90 -9.66 -10.18
CA GLU A 207 15.79 -10.32 -9.21
C GLU A 207 16.91 -11.12 -9.89
N LYS A 208 16.67 -11.65 -11.09
CA LYS A 208 17.65 -12.43 -11.86
C LYS A 208 18.65 -11.58 -12.65
N LEU A 209 18.37 -10.30 -12.85
CA LEU A 209 19.24 -9.41 -13.61
C LEU A 209 20.52 -9.09 -12.84
N PRO A 210 21.70 -9.10 -13.47
CA PRO A 210 22.98 -8.82 -12.81
C PRO A 210 23.02 -7.48 -12.08
N LYS A 211 22.31 -6.48 -12.61
CA LYS A 211 22.21 -5.12 -12.05
C LYS A 211 21.53 -5.08 -10.67
N TYR A 212 20.61 -6.03 -10.41
CA TYR A 212 19.82 -6.08 -9.17
C TYR A 212 20.17 -7.30 -8.31
N LYS A 213 21.18 -8.06 -8.74
CA LYS A 213 21.67 -9.21 -7.97
C LYS A 213 22.44 -8.69 -6.75
N ARG A 214 21.91 -8.94 -5.56
CA ARG A 214 22.57 -8.55 -4.30
C ARG A 214 23.87 -9.34 -4.15
N GLU A 215 24.94 -8.65 -3.80
CA GLU A 215 26.15 -9.30 -3.32
C GLU A 215 25.83 -9.90 -1.94
N LYS A 216 26.14 -11.18 -1.77
CA LYS A 216 26.08 -11.80 -0.44
C LYS A 216 27.16 -11.13 0.39
N VAL A 217 26.78 -10.49 1.48
CA VAL A 217 27.74 -9.98 2.45
C VAL A 217 28.46 -11.21 3.02
N THR A 218 29.69 -11.41 2.56
CA THR A 218 30.56 -12.44 3.13
C THR A 218 30.93 -11.94 4.50
N THR A 219 30.28 -12.46 5.52
CA THR A 219 30.67 -12.21 6.93
C THR A 219 32.09 -12.73 7.07
N ILE A 220 33.07 -11.83 7.04
CA ILE A 220 34.43 -12.13 7.50
C ILE A 220 34.28 -12.46 8.97
N LYS A 221 34.23 -13.75 9.30
CA LYS A 221 34.46 -14.20 10.66
C LYS A 221 35.90 -13.74 10.99
N GLU A 222 36.03 -12.66 11.72
CA GLU A 222 37.28 -12.38 12.44
C GLU A 222 37.48 -13.57 13.39
N GLU A 223 38.36 -14.46 12.99
CA GLU A 223 38.99 -15.40 13.88
C GLU A 223 39.84 -14.59 14.85
N THR A 224 39.28 -14.26 16.00
CA THR A 224 40.03 -13.82 17.16
C THR A 224 40.84 -15.02 17.66
N LYS A 225 42.12 -15.01 17.34
CA LYS A 225 43.16 -15.79 18.02
C LYS A 225 43.49 -15.20 19.36
#